data_51328cc7491d4d207284c401681fcf32
#
_entry.id   51328cc7491d4d207284c401681fcf32
#
_cell.length_a   1.000
_cell.length_b   1.000
_cell.length_c   1.000
_cell.angle_alpha   90.00
_cell.angle_beta   90.00
_cell.angle_gamma   90.00
#
_symmetry.space_group_name_H-M   'P 1'
#
loop_
_entity.id
_entity.type
_entity.pdbx_description
1 polymer ?
#
loop_
_entity_poly.entity_id
_entity_poly.type
_entity_poly.pdbx_seq_one_letter_code
_entity_poly.pdbx_strand_id
1 'polypeptide(L)'
;MAGAIKNATEKFKQKVRKVVFKISLRTPLNSYRFHFILVAIALWNVYRYRAKIESIARYKKAINNSQLNIIFIFNCFMAKSYGRIFPHLLAENPGRYMKYICIEGKDYVRQLMDEDTGVILISGHFGPMFRSFLFKEAFGKDVSSFANADYKKKVFNAPAKLYKINSSFPYYAVGEEKQFQEGLLRGEWINILNDVPVKKRDSNNQTLFGKNIYLSELPFKVAIKYNIPILFVGITRNKRQYTVSIRPIDEFNTPKEGLGKYIALLAELLCNDPYASMYIAENHF
;
A
#
# COMPACT_ATOMS: atom_id res chain seq x y z
N MET A 1 3.32 -7.54 37.63
CA MET A 1 1.94 -7.82 37.16
C MET A 1 1.60 -7.18 35.81
N ALA A 2 1.83 -5.92 35.56
CA ALA A 2 1.45 -5.24 34.30
C ALA A 2 2.04 -5.89 33.03
N GLY A 3 3.30 -6.35 33.06
CA GLY A 3 3.94 -7.02 31.92
C GLY A 3 3.33 -8.38 31.56
N ALA A 4 2.90 -9.16 32.55
CA ALA A 4 2.25 -10.46 32.33
C ALA A 4 0.87 -10.31 31.70
N ILE A 5 0.08 -9.33 32.15
CA ILE A 5 -1.24 -9.02 31.61
C ILE A 5 -1.11 -8.53 30.14
N LYS A 6 -0.13 -7.68 29.86
CA LYS A 6 0.14 -7.19 28.50
C LYS A 6 0.51 -8.36 27.56
N ASN A 7 1.34 -9.29 28.00
CA ASN A 7 1.75 -10.47 27.23
C ASN A 7 0.59 -11.44 26.98
N ALA A 8 -0.26 -11.69 28.00
CA ALA A 8 -1.45 -12.52 27.85
C ALA A 8 -2.45 -11.92 26.86
N THR A 9 -2.65 -10.60 26.92
CA THR A 9 -3.52 -9.86 26.00
C THR A 9 -3.02 -9.94 24.56
N GLU A 10 -1.71 -9.81 24.32
CA GLU A 10 -1.15 -9.94 22.96
C GLU A 10 -1.23 -11.37 22.42
N LYS A 11 -0.99 -12.40 23.24
CA LYS A 11 -1.20 -13.81 22.88
C LYS A 11 -2.65 -14.10 22.52
N PHE A 12 -3.60 -13.58 23.30
CA PHE A 12 -5.03 -13.72 23.02
C PHE A 12 -5.41 -13.06 21.70
N LYS A 13 -4.96 -11.83 21.46
CA LYS A 13 -5.15 -11.11 20.19
C LYS A 13 -4.60 -11.90 19.00
N GLN A 14 -3.43 -12.52 19.13
CA GLN A 14 -2.85 -13.34 18.07
C GLN A 14 -3.68 -14.60 17.79
N LYS A 15 -4.22 -15.25 18.84
CA LYS A 15 -5.12 -16.40 18.68
C LYS A 15 -6.41 -16.00 17.94
N VAL A 16 -7.06 -14.92 18.38
CA VAL A 16 -8.27 -14.40 17.72
C VAL A 16 -8.00 -14.08 16.24
N ARG A 17 -6.88 -13.39 15.93
CA ARG A 17 -6.49 -13.11 14.54
C ARG A 17 -6.33 -14.38 13.69
N LYS A 18 -5.67 -15.42 14.23
CA LYS A 18 -5.51 -16.70 13.52
C LYS A 18 -6.84 -17.38 13.26
N VAL A 19 -7.78 -17.36 14.22
CA VAL A 19 -9.11 -17.95 14.06
C VAL A 19 -9.92 -17.19 13.03
N VAL A 20 -10.01 -15.86 13.15
CA VAL A 20 -10.72 -15.00 12.21
C VAL A 20 -10.16 -15.17 10.80
N PHE A 21 -8.84 -15.22 10.67
CA PHE A 21 -8.17 -15.45 9.39
C PHE A 21 -8.52 -16.82 8.77
N LYS A 22 -8.46 -17.90 9.56
CA LYS A 22 -8.86 -19.24 9.10
C LYS A 22 -10.33 -19.30 8.64
N ILE A 23 -11.22 -18.64 9.37
CA ILE A 23 -12.65 -18.58 9.00
C ILE A 23 -12.80 -17.78 7.71
N SER A 24 -12.11 -16.66 7.57
CA SER A 24 -12.15 -15.83 6.35
C SER A 24 -11.64 -16.57 5.11
N LEU A 25 -10.60 -17.39 5.23
CA LEU A 25 -10.08 -18.21 4.13
C LEU A 25 -11.09 -19.24 3.62
N ARG A 26 -11.95 -19.76 4.51
CA ARG A 26 -12.96 -20.78 4.19
C ARG A 26 -14.29 -20.19 3.75
N THR A 27 -14.50 -18.90 3.99
CA THR A 27 -15.79 -18.24 3.73
C THR A 27 -15.76 -17.53 2.39
N PRO A 28 -16.73 -17.76 1.49
CA PRO A 28 -16.80 -17.03 0.23
C PRO A 28 -16.92 -15.53 0.46
N LEU A 29 -16.19 -14.72 -0.34
CA LEU A 29 -16.25 -13.24 -0.28
C LEU A 29 -17.68 -12.69 -0.43
N ASN A 30 -18.57 -13.45 -1.06
CA ASN A 30 -19.94 -13.07 -1.31
C ASN A 30 -20.92 -13.44 -0.18
N SER A 31 -20.45 -14.15 0.86
CA SER A 31 -21.32 -14.60 1.92
C SER A 31 -21.57 -13.52 2.97
N TYR A 32 -22.78 -13.52 3.56
CA TYR A 32 -23.09 -12.68 4.72
C TYR A 32 -22.13 -12.90 5.89
N ARG A 33 -21.65 -14.14 6.06
CA ARG A 33 -20.67 -14.50 7.09
C ARG A 33 -19.36 -13.73 6.93
N PHE A 34 -18.86 -13.59 5.69
CA PHE A 34 -17.66 -12.83 5.43
C PHE A 34 -17.84 -11.33 5.75
N HIS A 35 -18.99 -10.75 5.35
CA HIS A 35 -19.33 -9.37 5.67
C HIS A 35 -19.48 -9.14 7.17
N PHE A 36 -20.12 -10.04 7.88
CA PHE A 36 -20.24 -9.97 9.34
C PHE A 36 -18.86 -9.97 10.01
N ILE A 37 -17.94 -10.84 9.58
CA ILE A 37 -16.56 -10.88 10.08
C ILE A 37 -15.86 -9.55 9.83
N LEU A 38 -15.99 -8.99 8.63
CA LEU A 38 -15.39 -7.68 8.29
C LEU A 38 -15.95 -6.56 9.17
N VAL A 39 -17.26 -6.52 9.37
CA VAL A 39 -17.92 -5.53 10.25
C VAL A 39 -17.39 -5.66 11.68
N ALA A 40 -17.33 -6.86 12.22
CA ALA A 40 -16.79 -7.09 13.56
C ALA A 40 -15.32 -6.63 13.69
N ILE A 41 -14.48 -6.90 12.65
CA ILE A 41 -13.09 -6.43 12.61
C ILE A 41 -13.06 -4.90 12.51
N ALA A 42 -13.92 -4.29 11.68
CA ALA A 42 -13.97 -2.84 11.54
C ALA A 42 -14.37 -2.15 12.84
N LEU A 43 -15.41 -2.62 13.52
CA LEU A 43 -15.83 -2.11 14.84
C LEU A 43 -14.72 -2.23 15.88
N TRP A 44 -14.04 -3.40 15.93
CA TRP A 44 -12.87 -3.58 16.76
C TRP A 44 -11.75 -2.59 16.44
N ASN A 45 -11.49 -2.34 15.15
CA ASN A 45 -10.50 -1.36 14.73
C ASN A 45 -10.90 0.07 15.11
N VAL A 46 -12.18 0.46 14.99
CA VAL A 46 -12.68 1.77 15.46
C VAL A 46 -12.36 1.95 16.96
N TYR A 47 -12.70 0.96 17.77
CA TYR A 47 -12.37 1.00 19.21
C TYR A 47 -10.86 1.10 19.47
N ARG A 48 -10.08 0.27 18.78
CA ARG A 48 -8.61 0.20 18.96
C ARG A 48 -7.89 1.46 18.53
N TYR A 49 -8.34 2.10 17.45
CA TYR A 49 -7.70 3.26 16.82
C TYR A 49 -8.47 4.56 17.06
N ARG A 50 -9.25 4.63 18.14
CA ARG A 50 -10.04 5.82 18.48
C ARG A 50 -9.24 7.13 18.50
N ALA A 51 -7.97 7.08 18.90
CA ALA A 51 -7.08 8.25 18.87
C ALA A 51 -6.79 8.80 17.45
N LYS A 52 -7.12 8.03 16.39
CA LYS A 52 -6.93 8.43 15.00
C LYS A 52 -8.21 8.99 14.34
N ILE A 53 -9.33 9.00 15.09
CA ILE A 53 -10.63 9.45 14.55
C ILE A 53 -10.58 10.90 14.12
N GLU A 54 -9.91 11.75 14.89
CA GLU A 54 -9.76 13.18 14.57
C GLU A 54 -8.98 13.41 13.28
N SER A 55 -7.88 12.67 13.07
CA SER A 55 -7.10 12.74 11.83
C SER A 55 -7.93 12.32 10.61
N ILE A 56 -8.73 11.26 10.75
CA ILE A 56 -9.64 10.81 9.69
C ILE A 56 -10.72 11.87 9.42
N ALA A 57 -11.25 12.53 10.44
CA ALA A 57 -12.23 13.60 10.28
C ALA A 57 -11.63 14.84 9.60
N ARG A 58 -10.39 15.22 9.93
CA ARG A 58 -9.66 16.30 9.24
C ARG A 58 -9.39 15.95 7.78
N TYR A 59 -8.96 14.74 7.50
CA TYR A 59 -8.78 14.24 6.14
C TYR A 59 -10.07 14.30 5.34
N LYS A 60 -11.20 13.80 5.90
CA LYS A 60 -12.53 13.89 5.27
C LYS A 60 -12.89 15.32 4.88
N LYS A 61 -12.65 16.29 5.77
CA LYS A 61 -12.89 17.72 5.51
C LYS A 61 -11.99 18.22 4.36
N ALA A 62 -10.73 17.83 4.35
CA ALA A 62 -9.76 18.27 3.35
C ALA A 62 -10.12 17.78 1.92
N ILE A 63 -10.69 16.59 1.79
CA ILE A 63 -11.18 16.05 0.50
C ILE A 63 -12.61 16.45 0.17
N ASN A 64 -13.23 17.35 0.93
CA ASN A 64 -14.61 17.83 0.75
C ASN A 64 -15.67 16.71 0.67
N ASN A 65 -15.49 15.62 1.43
CA ASN A 65 -16.44 14.53 1.43
C ASN A 65 -17.69 14.85 2.26
N SER A 66 -18.87 14.75 1.64
CA SER A 66 -20.16 15.13 2.23
C SER A 66 -20.77 14.10 3.18
N GLN A 67 -20.22 12.89 3.27
CA GLN A 67 -20.79 11.84 4.13
C GLN A 67 -20.79 12.25 5.61
N LEU A 68 -21.69 11.66 6.39
CA LEU A 68 -21.64 11.79 7.85
C LEU A 68 -20.33 11.22 8.40
N ASN A 69 -19.73 11.90 9.37
CA ASN A 69 -18.41 11.53 9.92
C ASN A 69 -18.36 10.07 10.37
N ILE A 70 -19.39 9.57 11.04
CA ILE A 70 -19.43 8.20 11.54
C ILE A 70 -19.41 7.17 10.39
N ILE A 71 -20.13 7.45 9.30
CA ILE A 71 -20.18 6.58 8.13
C ILE A 71 -18.84 6.59 7.42
N PHE A 72 -18.25 7.77 7.23
CA PHE A 72 -16.94 7.90 6.59
C PHE A 72 -15.84 7.17 7.38
N ILE A 73 -15.79 7.40 8.70
CA ILE A 73 -14.83 6.72 9.59
C ILE A 73 -15.00 5.21 9.53
N PHE A 74 -16.25 4.72 9.62
CA PHE A 74 -16.54 3.29 9.53
C PHE A 74 -16.08 2.69 8.19
N ASN A 75 -16.33 3.38 7.07
CA ASN A 75 -15.91 2.94 5.74
C ASN A 75 -14.38 2.89 5.62
N CYS A 76 -13.64 3.85 6.19
CA CYS A 76 -12.18 3.79 6.27
C CYS A 76 -11.69 2.54 7.00
N PHE A 77 -12.32 2.18 8.13
CA PHE A 77 -11.96 0.97 8.86
C PHE A 77 -12.37 -0.31 8.15
N MET A 78 -13.49 -0.31 7.45
CA MET A 78 -13.91 -1.42 6.57
C MET A 78 -12.90 -1.64 5.44
N ALA A 79 -12.47 -0.57 4.76
CA ALA A 79 -11.47 -0.64 3.70
C ALA A 79 -10.12 -1.16 4.23
N LYS A 80 -9.68 -0.67 5.40
CA LYS A 80 -8.47 -1.16 6.09
C LYS A 80 -8.57 -2.65 6.45
N SER A 81 -9.72 -3.09 6.93
CA SER A 81 -9.95 -4.49 7.31
C SER A 81 -9.91 -5.41 6.09
N TYR A 82 -10.59 -4.99 5.02
CA TYR A 82 -10.60 -5.70 3.74
C TYR A 82 -9.20 -5.77 3.13
N GLY A 83 -8.49 -4.64 3.08
CA GLY A 83 -7.13 -4.53 2.57
C GLY A 83 -6.11 -5.39 3.33
N ARG A 84 -6.38 -5.75 4.60
CA ARG A 84 -5.54 -6.67 5.38
C ARG A 84 -5.83 -8.14 5.10
N ILE A 85 -7.07 -8.50 4.80
CA ILE A 85 -7.47 -9.89 4.59
C ILE A 85 -7.26 -10.33 3.14
N PHE A 86 -7.64 -9.49 2.19
CA PHE A 86 -7.64 -9.83 0.77
C PHE A 86 -6.27 -10.30 0.23
N PRO A 87 -5.13 -9.68 0.57
CA PRO A 87 -3.82 -10.17 0.12
C PRO A 87 -3.52 -11.61 0.50
N HIS A 88 -3.96 -12.01 1.69
CA HIS A 88 -3.78 -13.39 2.15
C HIS A 88 -4.70 -14.36 1.41
N LEU A 89 -5.95 -13.95 1.16
CA LEU A 89 -6.87 -14.75 0.35
C LEU A 89 -6.33 -14.95 -1.06
N LEU A 90 -5.81 -13.88 -1.66
CA LEU A 90 -5.19 -13.91 -2.98
C LEU A 90 -3.97 -14.84 -3.01
N ALA A 91 -3.07 -14.74 -2.03
CA ALA A 91 -1.88 -15.59 -1.95
C ALA A 91 -2.20 -17.06 -1.72
N GLU A 92 -3.28 -17.37 -0.98
CA GLU A 92 -3.71 -18.77 -0.75
C GLU A 92 -4.36 -19.39 -1.99
N ASN A 93 -5.11 -18.62 -2.78
CA ASN A 93 -5.79 -19.13 -3.98
C ASN A 93 -5.87 -18.04 -5.07
N PRO A 94 -4.77 -17.81 -5.82
CA PRO A 94 -4.72 -16.79 -6.88
C PRO A 94 -5.81 -16.98 -7.93
N GLY A 95 -5.99 -18.19 -8.43
CA GLY A 95 -6.97 -18.51 -9.47
C GLY A 95 -8.42 -18.15 -9.10
N ARG A 96 -8.73 -18.19 -7.79
CA ARG A 96 -10.06 -17.78 -7.29
C ARG A 96 -10.21 -16.28 -7.13
N TYR A 97 -9.15 -15.58 -6.75
CA TYR A 97 -9.25 -14.18 -6.29
C TYR A 97 -8.74 -13.17 -7.32
N MET A 98 -7.91 -13.57 -8.29
CA MET A 98 -7.46 -12.70 -9.39
C MET A 98 -8.62 -12.11 -10.20
N LYS A 99 -9.75 -12.81 -10.35
CA LYS A 99 -10.96 -12.30 -11.01
C LYS A 99 -11.57 -11.05 -10.36
N TYR A 100 -11.21 -10.73 -9.12
CA TYR A 100 -11.63 -9.51 -8.43
C TYR A 100 -10.64 -8.35 -8.62
N ILE A 101 -9.63 -8.52 -9.46
CA ILE A 101 -8.62 -7.52 -9.76
C ILE A 101 -8.69 -7.17 -11.24
N CYS A 102 -8.98 -5.90 -11.53
CA CYS A 102 -8.80 -5.29 -12.83
C CYS A 102 -7.45 -4.58 -12.86
N ILE A 103 -6.65 -4.77 -13.90
CA ILE A 103 -5.35 -4.09 -14.05
C ILE A 103 -5.43 -3.21 -15.29
N GLU A 104 -5.30 -1.91 -15.09
CA GLU A 104 -5.20 -0.86 -16.09
C GLU A 104 -3.74 -0.49 -16.32
N GLY A 105 -3.37 -0.14 -17.57
CA GLY A 105 -1.99 0.22 -17.93
C GLY A 105 -1.06 -0.98 -18.11
N LYS A 106 -1.58 -2.15 -18.46
CA LYS A 106 -0.78 -3.38 -18.71
C LYS A 106 0.25 -3.18 -19.82
N ASP A 107 -0.06 -2.34 -20.79
CA ASP A 107 0.80 -2.15 -21.97
C ASP A 107 2.11 -1.44 -21.60
N TYR A 108 2.09 -0.48 -20.66
CA TYR A 108 3.31 0.12 -20.10
C TYR A 108 4.20 -0.93 -19.43
N VAL A 109 3.59 -1.86 -18.70
CA VAL A 109 4.34 -2.95 -18.04
C VAL A 109 5.01 -3.83 -19.07
N ARG A 110 4.27 -4.26 -20.11
CA ARG A 110 4.79 -5.14 -21.17
C ARG A 110 5.93 -4.48 -21.94
N GLN A 111 5.74 -3.22 -22.35
CA GLN A 111 6.79 -2.45 -23.04
C GLN A 111 8.09 -2.44 -22.22
N LEU A 112 8.04 -2.09 -20.94
CA LEU A 112 9.23 -2.03 -20.10
C LEU A 112 9.83 -3.41 -19.79
N MET A 113 9.03 -4.48 -19.86
CA MET A 113 9.55 -5.85 -19.75
C MET A 113 10.36 -6.25 -20.97
N ASP A 114 9.95 -5.82 -22.17
CA ASP A 114 10.66 -6.10 -23.43
C ASP A 114 11.99 -5.31 -23.49
N GLU A 115 12.08 -4.16 -22.82
CA GLU A 115 13.30 -3.33 -22.77
C GLU A 115 14.36 -3.86 -21.78
N ASP A 116 14.05 -4.86 -20.96
CA ASP A 116 14.90 -5.45 -19.90
C ASP A 116 15.58 -4.39 -18.99
N THR A 117 14.88 -3.29 -18.74
CA THR A 117 15.37 -2.19 -17.90
C THR A 117 14.86 -2.30 -16.46
N GLY A 118 15.61 -1.72 -15.52
CA GLY A 118 15.15 -1.54 -14.15
C GLY A 118 14.00 -0.54 -14.09
N VAL A 119 13.07 -0.75 -13.16
CA VAL A 119 11.87 0.09 -13.03
C VAL A 119 11.60 0.43 -11.57
N ILE A 120 11.30 1.69 -11.30
CA ILE A 120 10.79 2.12 -9.99
C ILE A 120 9.26 2.04 -10.02
N LEU A 121 8.68 1.16 -9.20
CA LEU A 121 7.25 1.15 -8.94
C LEU A 121 6.96 2.04 -7.73
N ILE A 122 6.47 3.26 -7.97
CA ILE A 122 6.16 4.18 -6.88
C ILE A 122 4.69 4.04 -6.47
N SER A 123 4.45 3.92 -5.18
CA SER A 123 3.11 3.72 -4.64
C SER A 123 2.99 4.30 -3.23
N GLY A 124 1.92 3.98 -2.49
CA GLY A 124 1.73 4.37 -1.10
C GLY A 124 1.00 3.28 -0.30
N HIS A 125 0.70 3.57 0.97
CA HIS A 125 -0.06 2.68 1.86
C HIS A 125 -1.57 2.75 1.57
N PHE A 126 -1.95 2.66 0.30
CA PHE A 126 -3.33 2.63 -0.16
C PHE A 126 -3.67 1.27 -0.78
N GLY A 127 -4.89 0.84 -0.53
CA GLY A 127 -5.34 -0.50 -0.91
C GLY A 127 -4.58 -1.62 -0.19
N PRO A 128 -4.74 -2.85 -0.66
CA PRO A 128 -4.06 -4.02 -0.10
C PRO A 128 -2.59 -4.09 -0.53
N MET A 129 -1.73 -4.54 0.39
CA MET A 129 -0.28 -4.65 0.20
C MET A 129 0.08 -5.97 -0.50
N PHE A 130 -0.23 -6.08 -1.79
CA PHE A 130 0.03 -7.30 -2.57
C PHE A 130 0.76 -7.05 -3.91
N ARG A 131 1.38 -5.89 -4.09
CA ARG A 131 1.94 -5.46 -5.40
C ARG A 131 2.96 -6.44 -5.96
N SER A 132 3.97 -6.81 -5.18
CA SER A 132 5.01 -7.76 -5.65
C SER A 132 4.38 -9.11 -6.05
N PHE A 133 3.45 -9.62 -5.26
CA PHE A 133 2.71 -10.82 -5.58
C PHE A 133 1.87 -10.65 -6.85
N LEU A 134 1.18 -9.51 -7.00
CA LEU A 134 0.36 -9.23 -8.17
C LEU A 134 1.19 -9.18 -9.45
N PHE A 135 2.34 -8.50 -9.43
CA PHE A 135 3.22 -8.44 -10.61
C PHE A 135 3.74 -9.82 -11.00
N LYS A 136 4.05 -10.67 -10.01
CA LYS A 136 4.44 -12.07 -10.27
C LYS A 136 3.31 -12.87 -10.93
N GLU A 137 2.09 -12.80 -10.39
CA GLU A 137 0.95 -13.56 -10.89
C GLU A 137 0.42 -13.03 -12.24
N ALA A 138 0.44 -11.71 -12.46
CA ALA A 138 -0.13 -11.10 -13.66
C ALA A 138 0.85 -11.02 -14.84
N PHE A 139 2.14 -10.86 -14.55
CA PHE A 139 3.17 -10.58 -15.56
C PHE A 139 4.38 -11.52 -15.49
N GLY A 140 4.45 -12.42 -14.51
CA GLY A 140 5.65 -13.24 -14.28
C GLY A 140 6.86 -12.47 -13.75
N LYS A 141 6.74 -11.15 -13.48
CA LYS A 141 7.85 -10.27 -13.10
C LYS A 141 8.04 -10.25 -11.58
N ASP A 142 9.23 -10.54 -11.15
CA ASP A 142 9.63 -10.40 -9.75
C ASP A 142 9.83 -8.92 -9.41
N VAL A 143 9.31 -8.50 -8.26
CA VAL A 143 9.38 -7.11 -7.80
C VAL A 143 9.96 -7.08 -6.39
N SER A 144 11.14 -6.48 -6.28
CA SER A 144 11.81 -6.18 -5.01
C SER A 144 11.10 -5.06 -4.25
N SER A 145 11.42 -4.87 -2.99
CA SER A 145 10.84 -3.80 -2.17
C SER A 145 11.92 -2.96 -1.50
N PHE A 146 11.75 -1.65 -1.51
CA PHE A 146 12.54 -0.72 -0.72
C PHE A 146 11.70 -0.20 0.44
N ALA A 147 12.10 -0.49 1.68
CA ALA A 147 11.34 -0.10 2.87
C ALA A 147 12.20 -0.06 4.14
N ASN A 148 11.57 0.26 5.27
CA ASN A 148 12.24 0.32 6.57
C ASN A 148 12.80 -1.04 7.01
N ALA A 149 14.00 -1.07 7.60
CA ALA A 149 14.68 -2.27 8.09
C ALA A 149 13.85 -3.08 9.11
N ASP A 150 13.05 -2.42 9.96
CA ASP A 150 12.15 -3.10 10.90
C ASP A 150 11.02 -3.84 10.19
N TYR A 151 10.56 -3.32 9.04
CA TYR A 151 9.58 -3.99 8.21
C TYR A 151 10.18 -5.24 7.57
N LYS A 152 11.42 -5.17 7.08
CA LYS A 152 12.18 -6.32 6.56
C LYS A 152 12.17 -7.48 7.56
N LYS A 153 12.57 -7.22 8.83
CA LYS A 153 12.55 -8.24 9.91
C LYS A 153 11.16 -8.83 10.14
N LYS A 154 10.11 -8.01 10.12
CA LYS A 154 8.71 -8.47 10.31
C LYS A 154 8.24 -9.36 9.18
N VAL A 155 8.57 -9.04 7.95
CA VAL A 155 8.19 -9.83 6.75
C VAL A 155 8.90 -11.19 6.76
N PHE A 156 10.21 -11.22 6.98
CA PHE A 156 10.97 -12.47 6.99
C PHE A 156 10.57 -13.44 8.11
N ASN A 157 10.12 -12.92 9.25
CA ASN A 157 9.72 -13.74 10.39
C ASN A 157 8.21 -14.08 10.42
N ALA A 158 7.44 -13.63 9.42
CA ALA A 158 6.00 -13.88 9.42
C ALA A 158 5.67 -15.29 8.90
N PRO A 159 4.79 -16.04 9.59
CA PRO A 159 4.45 -17.42 9.21
C PRO A 159 3.45 -17.52 8.04
N ALA A 160 2.83 -16.41 7.63
CA ALA A 160 1.80 -16.42 6.60
C ALA A 160 2.40 -16.60 5.20
N LYS A 161 1.72 -17.36 4.33
CA LYS A 161 2.13 -17.67 2.96
C LYS A 161 2.46 -16.40 2.14
N LEU A 162 1.64 -15.34 2.26
CA LEU A 162 1.89 -14.05 1.62
C LEU A 162 3.27 -13.49 1.95
N TYR A 163 3.66 -13.52 3.23
CA TYR A 163 4.96 -13.00 3.64
C TYR A 163 6.12 -13.89 3.22
N LYS A 164 5.92 -15.22 3.16
CA LYS A 164 6.90 -16.15 2.62
C LYS A 164 7.18 -15.88 1.14
N ILE A 165 6.12 -15.63 0.36
CA ILE A 165 6.24 -15.24 -1.05
C ILE A 165 7.00 -13.90 -1.15
N ASN A 166 6.60 -12.88 -0.40
CA ASN A 166 7.26 -11.58 -0.43
C ASN A 166 8.73 -11.65 0.05
N SER A 167 9.07 -12.56 0.95
CA SER A 167 10.44 -12.74 1.43
C SER A 167 11.36 -13.46 0.45
N SER A 168 10.81 -14.06 -0.60
CA SER A 168 11.61 -14.65 -1.69
C SER A 168 12.18 -13.61 -2.65
N PHE A 169 11.67 -12.37 -2.62
CA PHE A 169 12.17 -11.27 -3.44
C PHE A 169 13.25 -10.48 -2.71
N PRO A 170 14.22 -9.91 -3.42
CA PRO A 170 15.20 -8.99 -2.84
C PRO A 170 14.53 -7.85 -2.08
N TYR A 171 15.14 -7.43 -1.00
CA TYR A 171 14.59 -6.43 -0.12
C TYR A 171 15.67 -5.44 0.29
N TYR A 172 15.49 -4.18 -0.07
CA TYR A 172 16.41 -3.10 0.25
C TYR A 172 15.87 -2.29 1.44
N ALA A 173 16.71 -2.05 2.43
CA ALA A 173 16.35 -1.25 3.58
C ALA A 173 16.72 0.23 3.37
N VAL A 174 16.03 1.13 4.07
CA VAL A 174 16.49 2.51 4.22
C VAL A 174 17.90 2.47 4.86
N GLY A 175 18.86 3.15 4.24
CA GLY A 175 20.30 3.07 4.53
C GLY A 175 21.07 2.18 3.54
N GLU A 176 20.38 1.42 2.70
CA GLU A 176 20.94 0.58 1.63
C GLU A 176 20.68 1.22 0.24
N GLU A 177 20.73 2.57 0.13
CA GLU A 177 20.40 3.30 -1.10
C GLU A 177 21.35 2.94 -2.26
N LYS A 178 22.60 2.58 -1.97
CA LYS A 178 23.57 2.12 -2.99
C LYS A 178 23.12 0.79 -3.59
N GLN A 179 22.79 -0.20 -2.76
CA GLN A 179 22.32 -1.50 -3.20
C GLN A 179 21.00 -1.40 -3.98
N PHE A 180 20.10 -0.51 -3.56
CA PHE A 180 18.87 -0.19 -4.29
C PHE A 180 19.18 0.34 -5.70
N GLN A 181 20.14 1.28 -5.84
CA GLN A 181 20.55 1.81 -7.15
C GLN A 181 21.19 0.73 -8.02
N GLU A 182 22.08 -0.08 -7.45
CA GLU A 182 22.72 -1.20 -8.14
C GLU A 182 21.70 -2.24 -8.60
N GLY A 183 20.64 -2.51 -7.81
CA GLY A 183 19.54 -3.40 -8.19
C GLY A 183 18.82 -2.89 -9.43
N LEU A 184 18.46 -1.60 -9.46
CA LEU A 184 17.82 -0.98 -10.63
C LEU A 184 18.72 -1.06 -11.88
N LEU A 185 20.03 -0.81 -11.74
CA LEU A 185 20.98 -0.91 -12.85
C LEU A 185 21.17 -2.35 -13.37
N ARG A 186 20.85 -3.37 -12.58
CA ARG A 186 20.80 -4.78 -13.01
C ARG A 186 19.45 -5.19 -13.64
N GLY A 187 18.53 -4.25 -13.88
CA GLY A 187 17.21 -4.56 -14.46
C GLY A 187 16.15 -4.97 -13.44
N GLU A 188 16.39 -4.79 -12.13
CA GLU A 188 15.40 -5.11 -11.12
C GLU A 188 14.25 -4.10 -11.09
N TRP A 189 13.05 -4.61 -10.86
CA TRP A 189 11.87 -3.79 -10.60
C TRP A 189 11.70 -3.63 -9.10
N ILE A 190 11.66 -2.40 -8.60
CA ILE A 190 11.68 -2.13 -7.17
C ILE A 190 10.50 -1.25 -6.76
N ASN A 191 9.64 -1.78 -5.86
CA ASN A 191 8.50 -1.05 -5.32
C ASN A 191 8.90 -0.20 -4.12
N ILE A 192 8.48 1.08 -4.14
CA ILE A 192 8.70 2.07 -3.08
C ILE A 192 7.35 2.62 -2.61
N LEU A 193 7.14 2.64 -1.29
CA LEU A 193 6.01 3.33 -0.68
C LEU A 193 6.44 4.76 -0.34
N ASN A 194 6.02 5.71 -1.18
CA ASN A 194 6.51 7.10 -1.10
C ASN A 194 5.54 8.05 -0.38
N ASP A 195 4.58 7.53 0.37
CA ASP A 195 3.65 8.31 1.19
C ASP A 195 4.08 8.43 2.66
N VAL A 196 5.29 7.98 2.98
CA VAL A 196 5.87 8.07 4.34
C VAL A 196 6.44 9.47 4.55
N PRO A 197 6.05 10.19 5.64
CA PRO A 197 6.61 11.50 5.95
C PRO A 197 8.12 11.44 6.16
N VAL A 198 8.83 12.40 5.60
CA VAL A 198 10.27 12.56 5.79
C VAL A 198 10.59 13.89 6.45
N LYS A 199 11.87 14.12 6.78
CA LYS A 199 12.33 15.38 7.35
C LYS A 199 11.97 16.56 6.43
N LYS A 200 11.39 17.61 6.99
CA LYS A 200 10.98 18.84 6.30
C LYS A 200 12.17 19.51 5.62
N ARG A 201 12.04 19.79 4.34
CA ARG A 201 12.95 20.59 3.50
C ARG A 201 12.11 21.30 2.44
N ASP A 202 12.56 22.43 1.93
CA ASP A 202 11.83 23.18 0.91
C ASP A 202 11.73 22.39 -0.41
N SER A 203 12.76 21.61 -0.72
CA SER A 203 12.79 20.79 -1.94
C SER A 203 11.73 19.70 -1.96
N ASN A 204 11.40 19.13 -0.80
CA ASN A 204 10.46 18.00 -0.67
C ASN A 204 9.08 18.40 -0.15
N ASN A 205 8.79 19.71 -0.12
CA ASN A 205 7.47 20.24 0.24
C ASN A 205 6.53 20.15 -0.95
N GLN A 206 5.38 19.52 -0.74
CA GLN A 206 4.30 19.40 -1.70
C GLN A 206 2.97 19.71 -1.01
N THR A 207 1.95 20.02 -1.80
CA THR A 207 0.61 20.30 -1.27
C THR A 207 -0.35 19.18 -1.67
N LEU A 208 -0.97 18.56 -0.67
CA LEU A 208 -2.04 17.58 -0.87
C LEU A 208 -3.31 18.07 -0.14
N PHE A 209 -4.38 18.31 -0.89
CA PHE A 209 -5.66 18.86 -0.38
C PHE A 209 -5.47 20.08 0.54
N GLY A 210 -4.68 21.05 0.08
CA GLY A 210 -4.39 22.31 0.79
C GLY A 210 -3.45 22.17 1.99
N LYS A 211 -2.88 20.99 2.22
CA LYS A 211 -1.95 20.75 3.33
C LYS A 211 -0.55 20.46 2.84
N ASN A 212 0.44 21.09 3.46
CA ASN A 212 1.84 20.82 3.16
C ASN A 212 2.24 19.44 3.68
N ILE A 213 2.79 18.62 2.80
CA ILE A 213 3.33 17.30 3.10
C ILE A 213 4.77 17.21 2.62
N TYR A 214 5.58 16.40 3.27
CA TYR A 214 7.01 16.27 2.99
C TYR A 214 7.33 14.82 2.69
N LEU A 215 7.62 14.51 1.43
CA LEU A 215 7.85 13.15 0.94
C LEU A 215 9.25 12.99 0.36
N SER A 216 9.69 11.76 0.16
CA SER A 216 11.03 11.47 -0.35
C SER A 216 11.15 11.83 -1.84
N GLU A 217 12.23 12.55 -2.18
CA GLU A 217 12.63 12.80 -3.57
C GLU A 217 13.54 11.68 -4.12
N LEU A 218 13.95 10.71 -3.30
CA LEU A 218 14.92 9.68 -3.68
C LEU A 218 14.54 8.94 -4.97
N PRO A 219 13.30 8.48 -5.18
CA PRO A 219 12.92 7.79 -6.41
C PRO A 219 13.20 8.63 -7.66
N PHE A 220 12.85 9.91 -7.60
CA PHE A 220 12.99 10.84 -8.73
C PHE A 220 14.44 11.24 -8.98
N LYS A 221 15.26 11.40 -7.94
CA LYS A 221 16.70 11.63 -8.05
C LYS A 221 17.41 10.48 -8.75
N VAL A 222 17.04 9.25 -8.39
CA VAL A 222 17.60 8.03 -8.98
C VAL A 222 17.15 7.89 -10.43
N ALA A 223 15.86 8.13 -10.70
CA ALA A 223 15.30 8.08 -12.05
C ALA A 223 16.02 9.05 -13.02
N ILE A 224 16.18 10.32 -12.62
CA ILE A 224 16.89 11.32 -13.44
C ILE A 224 18.35 10.91 -13.65
N LYS A 225 19.06 10.54 -12.57
CA LYS A 225 20.49 10.24 -12.63
C LYS A 225 20.83 9.08 -13.54
N TYR A 226 19.98 8.06 -13.58
CA TYR A 226 20.25 6.80 -14.26
C TYR A 226 19.29 6.51 -15.42
N ASN A 227 18.43 7.45 -15.76
CA ASN A 227 17.38 7.31 -16.79
C ASN A 227 16.49 6.07 -16.53
N ILE A 228 16.07 5.88 -15.27
CA ILE A 228 15.22 4.76 -14.86
C ILE A 228 13.74 5.16 -14.96
N PRO A 229 12.89 4.42 -15.67
CA PRO A 229 11.46 4.69 -15.74
C PRO A 229 10.77 4.53 -14.38
N ILE A 230 9.77 5.38 -14.12
CA ILE A 230 8.92 5.32 -12.93
C ILE A 230 7.49 4.99 -13.34
N LEU A 231 6.91 3.99 -12.71
CA LEU A 231 5.48 3.70 -12.81
C LEU A 231 4.78 3.95 -11.47
N PHE A 232 3.74 4.78 -11.49
CA PHE A 232 2.80 4.90 -10.37
C PHE A 232 1.90 3.67 -10.34
N VAL A 233 1.77 3.05 -9.17
CA VAL A 233 0.88 1.91 -8.96
C VAL A 233 -0.17 2.25 -7.91
N GLY A 234 -1.33 2.68 -8.39
CA GLY A 234 -2.50 2.98 -7.56
C GLY A 234 -3.38 1.75 -7.38
N ILE A 235 -4.00 1.62 -6.21
CA ILE A 235 -4.98 0.55 -5.95
C ILE A 235 -6.21 1.18 -5.32
N THR A 236 -7.32 1.13 -6.02
CA THR A 236 -8.64 1.55 -5.55
C THR A 236 -9.57 0.36 -5.40
N ARG A 237 -10.67 0.55 -4.69
CA ARG A 237 -11.67 -0.50 -4.51
C ARG A 237 -13.08 0.03 -4.78
N ASN A 238 -13.77 -0.64 -5.68
CA ASN A 238 -15.21 -0.44 -5.87
C ASN A 238 -15.94 -1.71 -5.44
N LYS A 239 -16.68 -1.63 -4.34
CA LYS A 239 -17.38 -2.78 -3.72
C LYS A 239 -16.44 -3.94 -3.44
N ARG A 240 -16.39 -4.94 -4.31
CA ARG A 240 -15.59 -6.18 -4.18
C ARG A 240 -14.45 -6.27 -5.18
N GLN A 241 -14.41 -5.37 -6.15
CA GLN A 241 -13.39 -5.33 -7.18
C GLN A 241 -12.29 -4.34 -6.81
N TYR A 242 -11.05 -4.74 -7.00
CA TYR A 242 -9.90 -3.86 -6.97
C TYR A 242 -9.53 -3.44 -8.38
N THR A 243 -9.28 -2.16 -8.56
CA THR A 243 -8.64 -1.64 -9.77
C THR A 243 -7.21 -1.28 -9.42
N VAL A 244 -6.27 -1.88 -10.12
CA VAL A 244 -4.85 -1.56 -10.05
C VAL A 244 -4.53 -0.71 -11.26
N SER A 245 -4.32 0.58 -11.05
CA SER A 245 -4.00 1.53 -12.10
C SER A 245 -2.48 1.72 -12.16
N ILE A 246 -1.89 1.42 -13.31
CA ILE A 246 -0.45 1.57 -13.55
C ILE A 246 -0.27 2.68 -14.58
N ARG A 247 0.44 3.75 -14.19
CA ARG A 247 0.66 4.93 -15.03
C ARG A 247 2.12 5.35 -15.01
N PRO A 248 2.72 5.74 -16.15
CA PRO A 248 4.07 6.30 -16.15
C PRO A 248 4.09 7.66 -15.42
N ILE A 249 5.21 7.94 -14.77
CA ILE A 249 5.57 9.30 -14.34
C ILE A 249 6.79 9.69 -15.19
N ASP A 250 6.53 10.36 -16.27
CA ASP A 250 7.49 10.81 -17.27
C ASP A 250 7.55 12.34 -17.34
N GLU A 251 8.38 12.86 -18.26
CA GLU A 251 8.48 14.30 -18.57
C GLU A 251 8.76 15.19 -17.34
N PHE A 252 9.69 14.82 -16.48
CA PHE A 252 10.16 15.66 -15.38
C PHE A 252 11.68 15.83 -15.43
N ASN A 253 12.15 17.06 -15.22
CA ASN A 253 13.57 17.41 -15.25
C ASN A 253 14.16 17.58 -13.85
N THR A 254 13.32 17.76 -12.85
CA THR A 254 13.74 17.91 -11.47
C THR A 254 13.02 16.93 -10.54
N PRO A 255 13.66 16.50 -9.44
CA PRO A 255 13.00 15.61 -8.45
C PRO A 255 11.71 16.21 -7.89
N LYS A 256 11.64 17.54 -7.75
CA LYS A 256 10.47 18.25 -7.25
C LYS A 256 9.28 18.16 -8.21
N GLU A 257 9.53 18.29 -9.53
CA GLU A 257 8.50 18.10 -10.56
C GLU A 257 7.97 16.68 -10.56
N GLY A 258 8.86 15.67 -10.55
CA GLY A 258 8.46 14.27 -10.49
C GLY A 258 7.63 13.97 -9.24
N LEU A 259 8.04 14.51 -8.09
CA LEU A 259 7.27 14.41 -6.84
C LEU A 259 5.90 15.09 -6.97
N GLY A 260 5.80 16.24 -7.63
CA GLY A 260 4.54 16.94 -7.92
C GLY A 260 3.58 16.08 -8.76
N LYS A 261 4.09 15.41 -9.81
CA LYS A 261 3.30 14.47 -10.63
C LYS A 261 2.80 13.28 -9.82
N TYR A 262 3.65 12.71 -8.97
CA TYR A 262 3.22 11.66 -8.05
C TYR A 262 2.08 12.12 -7.12
N ILE A 263 2.17 13.32 -6.56
CA ILE A 263 1.14 13.89 -5.68
C ILE A 263 -0.17 14.11 -6.44
N ALA A 264 -0.12 14.54 -7.69
CA ALA A 264 -1.31 14.70 -8.53
C ALA A 264 -2.03 13.36 -8.75
N LEU A 265 -1.29 12.30 -9.09
CA LEU A 265 -1.83 10.95 -9.23
C LEU A 265 -2.38 10.40 -7.91
N LEU A 266 -1.70 10.68 -6.80
CA LEU A 266 -2.15 10.32 -5.47
C LEU A 266 -3.45 11.04 -5.08
N ALA A 267 -3.56 12.34 -5.37
CA ALA A 267 -4.76 13.12 -5.13
C ALA A 267 -5.96 12.59 -5.95
N GLU A 268 -5.75 12.31 -7.23
CA GLU A 268 -6.77 11.69 -8.10
C GLU A 268 -7.25 10.35 -7.53
N LEU A 269 -6.32 9.47 -7.14
CA LEU A 269 -6.65 8.18 -6.53
C LEU A 269 -7.50 8.34 -5.27
N LEU A 270 -7.14 9.28 -4.38
CA LEU A 270 -7.85 9.52 -3.13
C LEU A 270 -9.21 10.21 -3.33
N CYS A 271 -9.39 10.98 -4.41
CA CYS A 271 -10.71 11.49 -4.79
C CYS A 271 -11.62 10.37 -5.29
N ASN A 272 -11.08 9.40 -6.05
CA ASN A 272 -11.84 8.26 -6.58
C ASN A 272 -12.15 7.20 -5.52
N ASP A 273 -11.24 6.95 -4.58
CA ASP A 273 -11.45 6.06 -3.42
C ASP A 273 -10.93 6.74 -2.13
N PRO A 274 -11.76 7.58 -1.50
CA PRO A 274 -11.36 8.31 -0.29
C PRO A 274 -11.05 7.41 0.91
N TYR A 275 -11.40 6.13 0.84
CA TYR A 275 -11.11 5.14 1.87
C TYR A 275 -9.83 4.35 1.61
N ALA A 276 -9.19 4.53 0.46
CA ALA A 276 -8.03 3.76 0.04
C ALA A 276 -6.86 3.88 1.01
N SER A 277 -6.65 5.06 1.63
CA SER A 277 -5.52 5.28 2.52
C SER A 277 -5.87 5.89 3.88
N MET A 278 -6.11 5.04 4.86
CA MET A 278 -6.05 5.46 6.26
C MET A 278 -4.67 5.94 6.70
N TYR A 279 -3.59 5.44 6.08
CA TYR A 279 -2.23 5.83 6.42
C TYR A 279 -1.99 7.33 6.17
N ILE A 280 -2.45 7.83 5.01
CA ILE A 280 -2.36 9.24 4.67
C ILE A 280 -3.19 10.08 5.65
N ALA A 281 -4.42 9.67 5.95
CA ALA A 281 -5.26 10.35 6.94
C ALA A 281 -4.60 10.40 8.33
N GLU A 282 -3.95 9.32 8.76
CA GLU A 282 -3.32 9.20 10.08
C GLU A 282 -1.99 9.97 10.22
N ASN A 283 -1.24 10.16 9.15
CA ASN A 283 0.13 10.67 9.21
C ASN A 283 0.30 12.06 8.58
N HIS A 284 -0.64 12.50 7.75
CA HIS A 284 -0.57 13.79 7.07
C HIS A 284 -1.71 14.76 7.46
N PHE A 285 -2.78 14.30 8.12
CA PHE A 285 -3.94 15.10 8.56
C PHE A 285 -4.21 14.93 10.04
#